data_58a12a53a43eafcbf3ab0b8d3e07e1cb
#
_entry.id   58a12a53a43eafcbf3ab0b8d3e07e1cb
#
_cell.length_a   1.000
_cell.length_b   1.000
_cell.length_c   1.000
_cell.angle_alpha   90.00
_cell.angle_beta   90.00
_cell.angle_gamma   90.00
#
_symmetry.space_group_name_H-M   'P 1'
#
loop_
_entity.id
_entity.type
_entity.pdbx_description
1 polymer ?
#
loop_
_entity_poly.entity_id
_entity_poly.type
_entity_poly.pdbx_seq_one_letter_code
_entity_poly.pdbx_strand_id
1 'polypeptide(L)'
;MKPFPHDSILITSFDLKRLFFRVLPQLKICAFLLFFLTGCFFTFREPQYLAKATFKHLDKQSDFSPFTKEIFKELSLSSNNAPIFSVMHSHEVLKNTIEDLGMQVIVSPSLADRLKRVVKNIKSELGRKPSDPDPFCFRHVQFEGEKPLKLYVRKISADGFDILNAQKKIIGQGKLGYKVTLQDCAWELHAFPNTVVQNKLYPFQIIPWISAVEQVRKSFEIRSHKLDKNVFTLYFQHADRRHASQFLNQVMRCYQEYYRQENEEICETQVAYLEKRQDELIKQFDSALKEHVIYLKKNIPESGCIGFSNELDLLAEPQNLFNSKL
;
A
#
# COMPACT_ATOMS: atom_id res chain seq x y z
N MET A 1 -1.13 19.95 81.98
CA MET A 1 -1.47 19.92 80.53
C MET A 1 -2.63 20.87 80.33
N LYS A 2 -2.38 22.00 79.65
CA LYS A 2 -3.43 22.96 79.28
C LYS A 2 -4.01 22.51 77.92
N PRO A 3 -5.34 22.41 77.79
CA PRO A 3 -5.95 22.09 76.50
C PRO A 3 -5.75 23.25 75.53
N PHE A 4 -5.29 22.97 74.35
CA PHE A 4 -5.23 23.92 73.24
C PHE A 4 -6.68 24.34 72.89
N PRO A 5 -6.96 25.65 72.70
CA PRO A 5 -8.26 26.09 72.27
C PRO A 5 -8.43 25.62 70.77
N HIS A 6 -9.43 24.77 70.53
CA HIS A 6 -9.92 24.52 69.23
C HIS A 6 -10.68 25.76 68.74
N ASP A 7 -9.97 26.72 68.14
CA ASP A 7 -10.58 27.76 67.34
C ASP A 7 -11.21 27.13 66.11
N SER A 8 -12.44 26.70 66.21
CA SER A 8 -13.24 26.35 65.05
C SER A 8 -13.50 27.63 64.28
N ILE A 9 -12.71 27.77 63.16
CA ILE A 9 -12.91 28.85 62.20
C ILE A 9 -14.28 28.60 61.55
N LEU A 10 -15.31 29.26 62.06
CA LEU A 10 -16.65 29.30 61.48
C LEU A 10 -16.57 30.22 60.25
N ILE A 11 -16.31 29.62 59.09
CA ILE A 11 -16.38 30.30 57.78
C ILE A 11 -17.86 30.62 57.55
N THR A 12 -18.23 31.88 57.71
CA THR A 12 -19.56 32.34 57.42
C THR A 12 -19.81 32.37 55.90
N SER A 13 -21.06 32.11 55.45
CA SER A 13 -21.42 32.15 54.04
C SER A 13 -21.09 33.53 53.40
N PHE A 14 -20.95 34.57 54.20
CA PHE A 14 -20.58 35.90 53.76
C PHE A 14 -19.07 35.98 53.43
N ASP A 15 -18.23 35.33 54.16
CA ASP A 15 -16.76 35.26 53.93
C ASP A 15 -16.47 34.44 52.66
N LEU A 16 -17.21 33.36 52.47
CA LEU A 16 -17.13 32.55 51.25
C LEU A 16 -17.51 33.36 49.99
N LYS A 17 -18.58 34.17 50.12
CA LYS A 17 -19.04 35.04 49.01
C LYS A 17 -18.03 36.16 48.71
N ARG A 18 -17.42 36.72 49.73
CA ARG A 18 -16.41 37.77 49.59
C ARG A 18 -15.11 37.23 48.97
N LEU A 19 -14.73 36.04 49.37
CA LEU A 19 -13.58 35.32 48.83
C LEU A 19 -13.77 34.93 47.36
N PHE A 20 -14.99 34.47 47.03
CA PHE A 20 -15.40 34.15 45.69
C PHE A 20 -15.32 35.38 44.77
N PHE A 21 -15.88 36.51 45.17
CA PHE A 21 -15.80 37.74 44.37
C PHE A 21 -14.38 38.30 44.18
N ARG A 22 -13.47 38.03 45.13
CA ARG A 22 -12.07 38.46 45.05
C ARG A 22 -11.27 37.54 44.11
N VAL A 23 -11.61 36.25 44.05
CA VAL A 23 -10.92 35.26 43.20
C VAL A 23 -11.50 35.21 41.80
N LEU A 24 -12.78 35.61 41.62
CA LEU A 24 -13.49 35.55 40.35
C LEU A 24 -12.73 36.19 39.16
N PRO A 25 -12.11 37.39 39.27
CA PRO A 25 -11.37 38.00 38.16
C PRO A 25 -10.12 37.17 37.80
N GLN A 26 -9.42 36.61 38.79
CA GLN A 26 -8.26 35.77 38.56
C GLN A 26 -8.68 34.45 37.88
N LEU A 27 -9.80 33.86 38.30
CA LEU A 27 -10.35 32.65 37.71
C LEU A 27 -10.80 32.88 36.25
N LYS A 28 -11.37 34.04 35.92
CA LYS A 28 -11.70 34.44 34.55
C LYS A 28 -10.47 34.56 33.67
N ILE A 29 -9.37 35.16 34.17
CA ILE A 29 -8.10 35.26 33.44
C ILE A 29 -7.50 33.88 33.19
N CYS A 30 -7.45 33.01 34.23
CA CYS A 30 -6.97 31.65 34.08
C CYS A 30 -7.82 30.83 33.11
N ALA A 31 -9.16 30.94 33.14
CA ALA A 31 -10.05 30.28 32.22
C ALA A 31 -9.85 30.78 30.77
N PHE A 32 -9.67 32.08 30.57
CA PHE A 32 -9.35 32.66 29.26
C PHE A 32 -8.00 32.17 28.74
N LEU A 33 -6.98 32.12 29.59
CA LEU A 33 -5.64 31.64 29.24
C LEU A 33 -5.66 30.14 28.85
N LEU A 34 -6.40 29.33 29.63
CA LEU A 34 -6.63 27.91 29.33
C LEU A 34 -7.37 27.73 27.99
N PHE A 35 -8.40 28.52 27.77
CA PHE A 35 -9.17 28.49 26.50
C PHE A 35 -8.28 28.90 25.33
N PHE A 36 -7.45 29.94 25.49
CA PHE A 36 -6.52 30.38 24.46
C PHE A 36 -5.43 29.33 24.20
N LEU A 37 -4.83 28.73 25.22
CA LEU A 37 -3.84 27.65 25.09
C LEU A 37 -4.41 26.41 24.40
N THR A 38 -5.63 26.00 24.79
CA THR A 38 -6.34 24.88 24.13
C THR A 38 -6.67 25.22 22.69
N GLY A 39 -7.13 26.43 22.40
CA GLY A 39 -7.38 26.91 21.04
C GLY A 39 -6.10 26.88 20.19
N CYS A 40 -4.99 27.38 20.71
CA CYS A 40 -3.69 27.28 20.06
C CYS A 40 -3.27 25.84 19.83
N PHE A 41 -3.39 24.96 20.82
CA PHE A 41 -3.03 23.57 20.72
C PHE A 41 -3.82 22.86 19.59
N PHE A 42 -5.13 23.04 19.52
CA PHE A 42 -5.96 22.47 18.46
C PHE A 42 -5.65 23.06 17.07
N THR A 43 -5.23 24.32 17.00
CA THR A 43 -4.87 24.98 15.74
C THR A 43 -3.54 24.48 15.19
N PHE A 44 -2.59 24.15 16.07
CA PHE A 44 -1.27 23.66 15.67
C PHE A 44 -1.22 22.14 15.45
N ARG A 45 -2.14 21.38 16.06
CA ARG A 45 -2.22 19.94 15.85
C ARG A 45 -2.86 19.63 14.51
N GLU A 46 -2.13 18.93 13.64
CA GLU A 46 -2.69 18.47 12.37
C GLU A 46 -3.73 17.37 12.63
N PRO A 47 -4.94 17.48 12.05
CA PRO A 47 -5.93 16.41 12.15
C PRO A 47 -5.38 15.15 11.49
N GLN A 48 -5.57 14.01 12.13
CA GLN A 48 -5.22 12.71 11.56
C GLN A 48 -6.49 11.93 11.25
N TYR A 49 -6.61 11.49 10.01
CA TYR A 49 -7.72 10.66 9.55
C TYR A 49 -7.30 9.21 9.51
N LEU A 50 -8.12 8.34 10.10
CA LEU A 50 -7.91 6.90 10.07
C LEU A 50 -8.76 6.32 8.94
N ALA A 51 -8.11 5.80 7.89
CA ALA A 51 -8.75 4.99 6.88
C ALA A 51 -8.74 3.52 7.31
N LYS A 52 -9.81 2.80 6.96
CA LYS A 52 -9.95 1.37 7.25
C LYS A 52 -10.42 0.66 5.99
N ALA A 53 -9.74 -0.44 5.63
CA ALA A 53 -10.15 -1.33 4.57
C ALA A 53 -10.11 -2.78 5.08
N THR A 54 -11.04 -3.61 4.65
CA THR A 54 -11.07 -5.03 5.00
C THR A 54 -11.05 -5.84 3.72
N PHE A 55 -10.22 -6.87 3.68
CA PHE A 55 -10.16 -7.79 2.56
C PHE A 55 -10.09 -9.23 3.06
N LYS A 56 -10.52 -10.16 2.20
CA LYS A 56 -10.42 -11.59 2.42
C LYS A 56 -9.38 -12.18 1.48
N HIS A 57 -8.39 -12.84 2.05
CA HIS A 57 -7.44 -13.62 1.27
C HIS A 57 -8.04 -15.00 1.00
N LEU A 58 -8.15 -15.36 -0.28
CA LEU A 58 -8.63 -16.67 -0.68
C LEU A 58 -7.41 -17.59 -0.83
N ASP A 59 -7.28 -18.53 0.07
CA ASP A 59 -6.25 -19.55 -0.01
C ASP A 59 -6.68 -20.60 -1.05
N LYS A 60 -6.16 -20.47 -2.28
CA LYS A 60 -6.50 -21.37 -3.40
C LYS A 60 -6.08 -22.83 -3.17
N GLN A 61 -5.20 -23.08 -2.18
CA GLN A 61 -4.77 -24.47 -1.89
C GLN A 61 -5.89 -25.36 -1.36
N SER A 62 -7.00 -24.80 -0.86
CA SER A 62 -8.14 -25.58 -0.40
C SER A 62 -8.91 -26.26 -1.53
N ASP A 63 -8.89 -25.68 -2.73
CA ASP A 63 -9.76 -26.10 -3.83
C ASP A 63 -9.11 -27.12 -4.79
N PHE A 64 -7.81 -27.42 -4.61
CA PHE A 64 -7.14 -28.43 -5.42
C PHE A 64 -7.57 -29.84 -5.03
N SER A 65 -7.73 -30.71 -6.05
CA SER A 65 -8.00 -32.14 -5.82
C SER A 65 -6.88 -32.79 -4.97
N PRO A 66 -7.17 -33.86 -4.23
CA PRO A 66 -6.14 -34.58 -3.44
C PRO A 66 -4.93 -35.00 -4.26
N PHE A 67 -5.15 -35.38 -5.51
CA PHE A 67 -4.10 -35.78 -6.47
C PHE A 67 -3.19 -34.59 -6.82
N THR A 68 -3.76 -33.42 -7.07
CA THR A 68 -2.97 -32.21 -7.37
C THR A 68 -2.16 -31.77 -6.16
N LYS A 69 -2.71 -31.92 -4.95
CA LYS A 69 -1.97 -31.60 -3.70
C LYS A 69 -0.76 -32.49 -3.49
N GLU A 70 -0.85 -33.76 -3.89
CA GLU A 70 0.26 -34.73 -3.76
C GLU A 70 1.40 -34.39 -4.74
N ILE A 71 1.05 -34.04 -5.99
CA ILE A 71 2.00 -33.55 -6.99
C ILE A 71 2.69 -32.27 -6.53
N PHE A 72 1.95 -31.31 -5.97
CA PHE A 72 2.51 -30.07 -5.46
C PHE A 72 3.43 -30.29 -4.26
N LYS A 73 3.15 -31.31 -3.44
CA LYS A 73 3.99 -31.69 -2.29
C LYS A 73 5.31 -32.34 -2.74
N GLU A 74 5.25 -33.19 -3.76
CA GLU A 74 6.45 -33.80 -4.36
C GLU A 74 7.35 -32.79 -5.05
N LEU A 75 6.74 -31.77 -5.70
CA LEU A 75 7.47 -30.68 -6.36
C LEU A 75 8.15 -29.73 -5.38
N SER A 76 8.02 -29.93 -4.07
CA SER A 76 8.51 -28.98 -3.04
C SER A 76 8.03 -27.54 -3.25
N LEU A 77 7.02 -27.36 -4.10
CA LEU A 77 6.33 -26.11 -4.32
C LEU A 77 5.31 -25.86 -3.19
N SER A 78 5.71 -26.16 -1.95
CA SER A 78 5.04 -25.59 -0.81
C SER A 78 5.19 -24.09 -0.99
N SER A 79 4.12 -23.44 -1.46
CA SER A 79 4.08 -21.99 -1.52
C SER A 79 4.59 -21.51 -0.17
N ASN A 80 5.76 -20.90 -0.16
CA ASN A 80 6.18 -20.07 0.94
C ASN A 80 5.15 -18.93 0.93
N ASN A 81 3.96 -19.18 1.49
CA ASN A 81 3.01 -18.15 1.79
C ASN A 81 3.72 -17.26 2.80
N ALA A 82 4.59 -16.40 2.27
CA ALA A 82 5.15 -15.33 3.07
C ALA A 82 3.96 -14.69 3.76
N PRO A 83 3.94 -14.64 5.09
CA PRO A 83 2.76 -14.19 5.79
C PRO A 83 2.34 -12.86 5.16
N ILE A 84 1.08 -12.74 4.79
CA ILE A 84 0.49 -11.58 4.08
C ILE A 84 1.03 -10.25 4.63
N PHE A 85 1.25 -10.22 5.94
CA PHE A 85 1.88 -9.12 6.65
C PHE A 85 3.27 -8.75 6.10
N SER A 86 4.14 -9.74 5.82
CA SER A 86 5.50 -9.46 5.33
C SER A 86 5.48 -8.95 3.91
N VAL A 87 4.59 -9.48 3.05
CA VAL A 87 4.45 -9.02 1.67
C VAL A 87 3.90 -7.59 1.62
N MET A 88 2.82 -7.30 2.36
CA MET A 88 2.25 -5.94 2.38
C MET A 88 3.17 -4.91 3.03
N HIS A 89 4.05 -5.32 3.94
CA HIS A 89 5.10 -4.48 4.51
C HIS A 89 6.41 -4.55 3.73
N SER A 90 6.47 -5.31 2.64
CA SER A 90 7.68 -5.40 1.81
C SER A 90 8.06 -4.04 1.25
N HIS A 91 9.35 -3.88 0.98
CA HIS A 91 9.85 -2.66 0.35
C HIS A 91 9.23 -2.43 -1.02
N GLU A 92 9.01 -3.49 -1.77
CA GLU A 92 8.49 -3.42 -3.13
C GLU A 92 7.06 -2.89 -3.18
N VAL A 93 6.14 -3.48 -2.42
CA VAL A 93 4.73 -3.05 -2.36
C VAL A 93 4.61 -1.62 -1.83
N LEU A 94 5.35 -1.29 -0.76
CA LEU A 94 5.31 0.06 -0.19
C LEU A 94 5.99 1.08 -1.10
N LYS A 95 7.12 0.75 -1.73
CA LYS A 95 7.82 1.64 -2.66
C LYS A 95 6.90 2.02 -3.82
N ASN A 96 6.34 1.03 -4.52
CA ASN A 96 5.44 1.26 -5.65
C ASN A 96 4.23 2.12 -5.24
N THR A 97 3.64 1.84 -4.07
CA THR A 97 2.52 2.62 -3.53
C THR A 97 2.91 4.07 -3.25
N ILE A 98 4.07 4.30 -2.64
CA ILE A 98 4.57 5.63 -2.27
C ILE A 98 4.92 6.45 -3.51
N GLU A 99 5.54 5.83 -4.50
CA GLU A 99 5.88 6.46 -5.78
C GLU A 99 4.63 6.88 -6.55
N ASP A 100 3.67 5.96 -6.71
CA ASP A 100 2.43 6.22 -7.45
C ASP A 100 1.58 7.34 -6.83
N LEU A 101 1.53 7.38 -5.51
CA LEU A 101 0.75 8.40 -4.78
C LEU A 101 1.54 9.69 -4.49
N GLY A 102 2.82 9.73 -4.86
CA GLY A 102 3.67 10.89 -4.60
C GLY A 102 3.88 11.21 -3.12
N MET A 103 3.84 10.20 -2.25
CA MET A 103 3.96 10.39 -0.80
C MET A 103 5.38 10.80 -0.34
N GLN A 104 6.35 10.79 -1.24
CA GLN A 104 7.68 11.37 -1.01
C GLN A 104 7.63 12.91 -0.93
N VAL A 105 6.55 13.55 -1.41
CA VAL A 105 6.42 15.00 -1.42
C VAL A 105 5.71 15.49 -0.18
N ILE A 106 6.40 16.29 0.60
CA ILE A 106 5.85 17.00 1.76
C ILE A 106 5.64 18.45 1.38
N VAL A 107 4.38 18.88 1.32
CA VAL A 107 4.03 20.27 1.12
C VAL A 107 3.88 20.91 2.49
N SER A 108 4.71 21.91 2.79
CA SER A 108 4.63 22.65 4.06
C SER A 108 3.57 23.76 3.94
N PRO A 109 2.37 23.58 4.51
CA PRO A 109 1.33 24.59 4.45
C PRO A 109 1.74 25.81 5.27
N SER A 110 1.45 27.01 4.79
CA SER A 110 1.62 28.25 5.56
C SER A 110 0.68 28.25 6.78
N LEU A 111 1.00 29.03 7.82
CA LEU A 111 0.14 29.18 9.00
C LEU A 111 -1.29 29.62 8.61
N ALA A 112 -1.41 30.51 7.63
CA ALA A 112 -2.70 30.93 7.11
C ALA A 112 -3.48 29.79 6.44
N ASP A 113 -2.80 28.89 5.75
CA ASP A 113 -3.42 27.72 5.11
C ASP A 113 -3.85 26.69 6.16
N ARG A 114 -3.06 26.53 7.25
CA ARG A 114 -3.44 25.69 8.40
C ARG A 114 -4.71 26.20 9.08
N LEU A 115 -4.80 27.50 9.36
CA LEU A 115 -6.00 28.12 9.92
C LEU A 115 -7.23 27.95 9.01
N LYS A 116 -7.07 28.16 7.70
CA LYS A 116 -8.15 27.92 6.74
C LYS A 116 -8.62 26.48 6.73
N ARG A 117 -7.71 25.50 6.86
CA ARG A 117 -8.06 24.09 6.97
C ARG A 117 -8.87 23.79 8.23
N VAL A 118 -8.46 24.33 9.39
CA VAL A 118 -9.19 24.16 10.66
C VAL A 118 -10.62 24.72 10.56
N VAL A 119 -10.77 25.96 10.09
CA VAL A 119 -12.09 26.59 9.90
C VAL A 119 -12.95 25.78 8.93
N LYS A 120 -12.35 25.22 7.89
CA LYS A 120 -13.04 24.40 6.91
C LYS A 120 -13.48 23.06 7.46
N ASN A 121 -12.63 22.39 8.25
CA ASN A 121 -12.99 21.15 8.91
C ASN A 121 -14.17 21.34 9.86
N ILE A 122 -14.17 22.42 10.64
CA ILE A 122 -15.30 22.79 11.51
C ILE A 122 -16.58 23.02 10.69
N LYS A 123 -16.49 23.69 9.54
CA LYS A 123 -17.64 23.89 8.65
C LYS A 123 -18.13 22.60 8.00
N SER A 124 -17.25 21.64 7.73
CA SER A 124 -17.63 20.34 7.15
C SER A 124 -18.34 19.45 8.17
N GLU A 125 -17.95 19.51 9.43
CA GLU A 125 -18.62 18.79 10.52
C GLU A 125 -20.02 19.36 10.80
N LEU A 126 -20.24 20.65 10.52
CA LEU A 126 -21.54 21.30 10.63
C LEU A 126 -22.47 21.03 9.42
N GLY A 127 -22.20 20.00 8.62
CA GLY A 127 -23.11 19.51 7.55
C GLY A 127 -23.10 20.31 6.24
N ARG A 128 -22.17 21.25 6.07
CA ARG A 128 -21.95 21.91 4.78
C ARG A 128 -20.99 21.06 3.95
N LYS A 129 -21.38 20.75 2.70
CA LYS A 129 -20.55 19.96 1.76
C LYS A 129 -19.08 20.42 1.83
N PRO A 130 -18.15 19.54 2.12
CA PRO A 130 -16.74 19.89 2.14
C PRO A 130 -16.34 20.29 0.73
N SER A 131 -16.16 21.58 0.50
CA SER A 131 -15.41 22.03 -0.66
C SER A 131 -13.96 21.72 -0.34
N ASP A 132 -13.47 20.62 -0.86
CA ASP A 132 -12.10 20.18 -0.66
C ASP A 132 -11.12 21.25 -1.16
N PRO A 133 -10.17 21.69 -0.36
CA PRO A 133 -8.97 22.26 -0.91
C PRO A 133 -8.21 21.08 -1.50
N ASP A 134 -8.23 20.97 -2.81
CA ASP A 134 -7.37 20.02 -3.45
C ASP A 134 -5.93 20.39 -3.07
N PRO A 135 -5.19 19.53 -2.36
CA PRO A 135 -3.77 19.75 -2.18
C PRO A 135 -3.08 19.64 -3.54
N PHE A 136 -1.84 20.09 -3.61
CA PHE A 136 -1.02 19.74 -4.76
C PHE A 136 -1.03 18.21 -4.93
N CYS A 137 -1.45 17.73 -6.08
CA CYS A 137 -1.50 16.31 -6.37
C CYS A 137 -0.25 15.93 -7.16
N PHE A 138 0.75 15.42 -6.47
CA PHE A 138 1.94 14.81 -7.06
C PHE A 138 1.70 13.32 -7.26
N ARG A 139 2.22 12.76 -8.36
CA ARG A 139 2.20 11.32 -8.66
C ARG A 139 3.51 10.89 -9.29
N HIS A 140 3.75 9.58 -9.29
CA HIS A 140 4.93 8.93 -9.89
C HIS A 140 6.23 9.61 -9.49
N VAL A 141 6.35 9.89 -8.18
CA VAL A 141 7.52 10.57 -7.64
C VAL A 141 8.64 9.56 -7.43
N GLN A 142 9.72 9.73 -8.16
CA GLN A 142 10.92 8.91 -8.08
C GLN A 142 12.07 9.78 -7.63
N PHE A 143 12.58 9.55 -6.45
CA PHE A 143 13.71 10.28 -5.89
C PHE A 143 14.64 9.30 -5.16
N GLU A 144 15.84 9.15 -5.68
CA GLU A 144 16.86 8.24 -5.16
C GLU A 144 17.92 8.94 -4.30
N GLY A 145 17.84 10.25 -4.16
CA GLY A 145 18.78 11.03 -3.38
C GLY A 145 18.75 10.67 -1.88
N GLU A 146 19.90 10.74 -1.22
CA GLU A 146 20.03 10.46 0.22
C GLU A 146 19.49 11.61 1.10
N LYS A 147 19.51 12.83 0.59
CA LYS A 147 19.16 14.04 1.35
C LYS A 147 17.86 14.64 0.85
N PRO A 148 17.02 15.16 1.75
CA PRO A 148 15.77 15.80 1.34
C PRO A 148 16.02 17.00 0.42
N LEU A 149 15.30 17.05 -0.71
CA LEU A 149 15.40 18.10 -1.71
C LEU A 149 14.30 19.14 -1.50
N LYS A 150 14.69 20.40 -1.24
CA LYS A 150 13.76 21.52 -1.07
C LYS A 150 13.59 22.26 -2.39
N LEU A 151 12.36 22.32 -2.87
CA LEU A 151 11.98 22.96 -4.13
C LEU A 151 10.81 23.90 -3.92
N TYR A 152 10.61 24.78 -4.90
CA TYR A 152 9.45 25.66 -4.97
C TYR A 152 8.76 25.49 -6.31
N VAL A 153 7.43 25.51 -6.29
CA VAL A 153 6.61 25.57 -7.51
C VAL A 153 5.99 26.96 -7.61
N ARG A 154 6.06 27.54 -8.79
CA ARG A 154 5.40 28.80 -9.15
C ARG A 154 4.48 28.57 -10.33
N LYS A 155 3.19 28.82 -10.16
CA LYS A 155 2.21 28.73 -11.24
C LYS A 155 2.36 29.94 -12.16
N ILE A 156 2.56 29.69 -13.46
CA ILE A 156 2.68 30.73 -14.49
C ILE A 156 1.35 30.88 -15.23
N SER A 157 0.81 29.76 -15.72
CA SER A 157 -0.41 29.71 -16.53
C SER A 157 -1.41 28.69 -15.96
N ALA A 158 -2.50 28.44 -16.67
CA ALA A 158 -3.46 27.42 -16.27
C ALA A 158 -2.78 26.05 -16.08
N ASP A 159 -1.93 25.66 -17.03
CA ASP A 159 -1.29 24.33 -17.07
C ASP A 159 0.23 24.36 -16.86
N GLY A 160 0.85 25.57 -16.89
CA GLY A 160 2.29 25.72 -16.82
C GLY A 160 2.79 26.16 -15.45
N PHE A 161 3.96 25.65 -15.05
CA PHE A 161 4.61 26.01 -13.80
C PHE A 161 6.14 26.00 -13.93
N ASP A 162 6.78 26.88 -13.16
CA ASP A 162 8.22 26.89 -12.95
C ASP A 162 8.58 26.09 -11.71
N ILE A 163 9.73 25.48 -11.75
CA ILE A 163 10.37 24.79 -10.64
C ILE A 163 11.62 25.57 -10.27
N LEU A 164 11.72 25.91 -8.98
CA LEU A 164 12.82 26.70 -8.46
C LEU A 164 13.56 25.90 -7.36
N ASN A 165 14.84 26.12 -7.26
CA ASN A 165 15.67 25.54 -6.19
C ASN A 165 15.51 26.34 -4.87
N ALA A 166 16.24 25.91 -3.84
CA ALA A 166 16.28 26.56 -2.54
C ALA A 166 16.71 28.05 -2.61
N GLN A 167 17.52 28.42 -3.60
CA GLN A 167 17.98 29.79 -3.87
C GLN A 167 16.97 30.59 -4.72
N LYS A 168 15.80 30.03 -4.99
CA LYS A 168 14.75 30.64 -5.85
C LYS A 168 15.18 30.90 -7.30
N LYS A 169 16.19 30.18 -7.81
CA LYS A 169 16.54 30.16 -9.23
C LYS A 169 15.69 29.12 -9.95
N ILE A 170 15.23 29.44 -11.16
CA ILE A 170 14.47 28.52 -12.02
C ILE A 170 15.43 27.43 -12.48
N ILE A 171 15.09 26.17 -12.21
CA ILE A 171 15.84 24.99 -12.60
C ILE A 171 15.12 24.16 -13.65
N GLY A 172 13.81 24.40 -13.83
CA GLY A 172 12.99 23.69 -14.81
C GLY A 172 11.63 24.31 -14.98
N GLN A 173 10.96 23.87 -16.03
CA GLN A 173 9.56 24.21 -16.31
C GLN A 173 8.77 22.93 -16.54
N GLY A 174 7.51 22.93 -16.18
CA GLY A 174 6.63 21.77 -16.33
C GLY A 174 5.22 22.16 -16.77
N LYS A 175 4.50 21.15 -17.25
CA LYS A 175 3.06 21.25 -17.53
C LYS A 175 2.32 20.25 -16.67
N LEU A 176 1.09 20.55 -16.30
CA LEU A 176 0.22 19.65 -15.54
C LEU A 176 0.01 18.35 -16.30
N GLY A 177 0.07 17.20 -15.58
CA GLY A 177 -0.13 15.88 -16.14
C GLY A 177 1.05 15.33 -16.95
N TYR A 178 2.17 16.05 -17.02
CA TYR A 178 3.37 15.57 -17.70
C TYR A 178 4.49 15.29 -16.70
N LYS A 179 5.27 14.26 -17.00
CA LYS A 179 6.44 13.88 -16.20
C LYS A 179 7.53 14.95 -16.34
N VAL A 180 7.95 15.47 -15.20
CA VAL A 180 9.08 16.39 -15.09
C VAL A 180 10.27 15.60 -14.59
N THR A 181 11.38 15.66 -15.29
CA THR A 181 12.63 15.00 -14.90
C THR A 181 13.66 16.08 -14.59
N LEU A 182 14.21 16.03 -13.39
CA LEU A 182 15.37 16.78 -12.94
C LEU A 182 16.52 15.80 -12.71
N GLN A 183 17.75 16.30 -12.45
CA GLN A 183 18.96 15.45 -12.36
C GLN A 183 18.79 14.21 -11.48
N ASP A 184 18.12 14.34 -10.32
CA ASP A 184 18.01 13.27 -9.31
C ASP A 184 16.58 12.87 -8.99
N CYS A 185 15.58 13.47 -9.65
CA CYS A 185 14.18 13.19 -9.35
C CYS A 185 13.30 13.31 -10.60
N ALA A 186 12.26 12.50 -10.62
CA ALA A 186 11.19 12.59 -11.59
C ALA A 186 9.85 12.59 -10.87
N TRP A 187 8.88 13.37 -11.33
CA TRP A 187 7.56 13.46 -10.74
C TRP A 187 6.55 14.06 -11.70
N GLU A 188 5.29 13.87 -11.42
CA GLU A 188 4.18 14.46 -12.17
C GLU A 188 3.32 15.31 -11.24
N LEU A 189 2.97 16.50 -11.67
CA LEU A 189 2.00 17.36 -11.00
C LEU A 189 0.66 17.30 -11.74
N HIS A 190 -0.34 16.67 -11.14
CA HIS A 190 -1.64 16.46 -11.77
C HIS A 190 -2.61 17.64 -11.57
N ALA A 191 -2.56 18.27 -10.41
CA ALA A 191 -3.46 19.35 -10.11
C ALA A 191 -2.86 20.41 -9.20
N PHE A 192 -3.21 21.64 -9.45
CA PHE A 192 -3.04 22.72 -8.49
C PHE A 192 -4.30 22.85 -7.62
N PRO A 193 -4.13 23.16 -6.33
CA PRO A 193 -5.28 23.61 -5.54
C PRO A 193 -5.97 24.81 -6.19
N ASN A 194 -7.29 24.85 -6.16
CA ASN A 194 -8.07 26.00 -6.67
C ASN A 194 -7.71 27.35 -6.00
N THR A 195 -7.01 27.30 -4.87
CA THR A 195 -6.55 28.44 -4.09
C THR A 195 -5.16 28.93 -4.49
N VAL A 196 -4.52 28.31 -5.49
CA VAL A 196 -3.16 28.70 -5.93
C VAL A 196 -3.20 30.01 -6.68
N VAL A 197 -2.53 30.99 -6.11
CA VAL A 197 -2.36 32.33 -6.71
C VAL A 197 -1.23 32.25 -7.73
N GLN A 198 -1.44 32.84 -8.91
CA GLN A 198 -0.39 33.00 -9.92
C GLN A 198 0.81 33.75 -9.35
N ASN A 199 2.01 33.39 -9.81
CA ASN A 199 3.28 33.99 -9.41
C ASN A 199 3.69 33.84 -7.94
N LYS A 200 2.88 33.17 -7.09
CA LYS A 200 3.25 32.87 -5.71
C LYS A 200 4.12 31.60 -5.66
N LEU A 201 5.16 31.65 -4.81
CA LEU A 201 6.05 30.49 -4.56
C LEU A 201 5.42 29.57 -3.50
N TYR A 202 5.35 28.28 -3.83
CA TYR A 202 4.85 27.24 -2.93
C TYR A 202 5.99 26.30 -2.60
N PRO A 203 6.46 26.25 -1.33
CA PRO A 203 7.52 25.36 -0.93
C PRO A 203 7.01 23.93 -0.83
N PHE A 204 7.80 23.00 -1.33
CA PHE A 204 7.64 21.58 -1.12
C PHE A 204 9.00 20.92 -0.94
N GLN A 205 9.01 19.77 -0.32
CA GLN A 205 10.20 19.00 -0.05
C GLN A 205 9.99 17.58 -0.53
N ILE A 206 10.94 17.04 -1.27
CA ILE A 206 10.97 15.64 -1.65
C ILE A 206 11.90 14.93 -0.67
N ILE A 207 11.38 13.91 0.01
CA ILE A 207 12.15 13.11 0.96
C ILE A 207 12.67 11.82 0.28
N PRO A 208 13.81 11.28 0.73
CA PRO A 208 14.30 9.99 0.28
C PRO A 208 13.24 8.91 0.47
N TRP A 209 13.18 7.97 -0.48
CA TRP A 209 12.17 6.91 -0.45
C TRP A 209 12.23 6.05 0.83
N ILE A 210 13.45 5.79 1.36
CA ILE A 210 13.64 5.08 2.63
C ILE A 210 12.92 5.79 3.78
N SER A 211 13.10 7.12 3.88
CA SER A 211 12.43 7.92 4.91
C SER A 211 10.91 7.95 4.74
N ALA A 212 10.43 7.96 3.49
CA ALA A 212 9.00 7.88 3.20
C ALA A 212 8.41 6.53 3.61
N VAL A 213 9.09 5.41 3.30
CA VAL A 213 8.70 4.07 3.72
C VAL A 213 8.64 3.95 5.24
N GLU A 214 9.63 4.49 5.96
CA GLU A 214 9.62 4.47 7.42
C GLU A 214 8.46 5.27 8.03
N GLN A 215 8.13 6.43 7.45
CA GLN A 215 6.98 7.23 7.88
C GLN A 215 5.67 6.47 7.64
N VAL A 216 5.52 5.86 6.46
CA VAL A 216 4.35 5.06 6.12
C VAL A 216 4.21 3.85 7.05
N ARG A 217 5.29 3.11 7.32
CA ARG A 217 5.28 1.96 8.22
C ARG A 217 4.80 2.30 9.63
N LYS A 218 5.13 3.47 10.13
CA LYS A 218 4.66 3.93 11.46
C LYS A 218 3.16 4.20 11.51
N SER A 219 2.57 4.55 10.36
CA SER A 219 1.17 4.94 10.22
C SER A 219 0.29 3.84 9.64
N PHE A 220 0.89 2.75 9.13
CA PHE A 220 0.21 1.63 8.48
C PHE A 220 0.21 0.42 9.40
N GLU A 221 -0.97 -0.10 9.68
CA GLU A 221 -1.16 -1.28 10.54
C GLU A 221 -2.07 -2.29 9.86
N ILE A 222 -1.72 -3.56 10.00
CA ILE A 222 -2.50 -4.69 9.49
C ILE A 222 -2.92 -5.54 10.69
N ARG A 223 -4.19 -5.86 10.79
CA ARG A 223 -4.73 -6.75 11.83
C ARG A 223 -5.50 -7.89 11.20
N SER A 224 -5.25 -9.12 11.64
CA SER A 224 -6.06 -10.27 11.28
C SER A 224 -7.36 -10.25 12.08
N HIS A 225 -8.44 -10.76 11.48
CA HIS A 225 -9.71 -10.89 12.19
C HIS A 225 -9.64 -12.09 13.15
N LYS A 226 -10.18 -11.94 14.37
CA LYS A 226 -10.10 -12.97 15.42
C LYS A 226 -10.82 -14.28 15.07
N LEU A 227 -11.93 -14.20 14.32
CA LEU A 227 -12.77 -15.34 13.97
C LEU A 227 -12.42 -15.98 12.63
N ASP A 228 -11.84 -15.22 11.69
CA ASP A 228 -11.45 -15.71 10.37
C ASP A 228 -10.03 -15.23 10.07
N LYS A 229 -9.08 -16.18 10.10
CA LYS A 229 -7.65 -15.91 9.87
C LYS A 229 -7.36 -15.40 8.47
N ASN A 230 -8.28 -15.63 7.52
CA ASN A 230 -8.14 -15.19 6.14
C ASN A 230 -8.70 -13.78 5.90
N VAL A 231 -9.31 -13.17 6.92
CA VAL A 231 -9.82 -11.79 6.85
C VAL A 231 -8.84 -10.85 7.54
N PHE A 232 -8.40 -9.85 6.81
CA PHE A 232 -7.46 -8.85 7.25
C PHE A 232 -8.07 -7.46 7.20
N THR A 233 -7.74 -6.65 8.19
CA THR A 233 -8.14 -5.25 8.24
C THR A 233 -6.90 -4.38 8.22
N LEU A 234 -6.85 -3.49 7.24
CA LEU A 234 -5.79 -2.51 7.05
C LEU A 234 -6.22 -1.19 7.70
N TYR A 235 -5.31 -0.57 8.40
CA TYR A 235 -5.49 0.75 9.00
C TYR A 235 -4.36 1.66 8.52
N PHE A 236 -4.70 2.87 8.10
CA PHE A 236 -3.70 3.87 7.74
C PHE A 236 -4.10 5.24 8.28
N GLN A 237 -3.15 5.90 8.94
CA GLN A 237 -3.34 7.25 9.49
C GLN A 237 -2.60 8.27 8.64
N HIS A 238 -3.32 9.31 8.20
CA HIS A 238 -2.74 10.38 7.41
C HIS A 238 -3.46 11.71 7.68
N ALA A 239 -2.74 12.83 7.48
CA ALA A 239 -3.29 14.17 7.66
C ALA A 239 -4.36 14.55 6.61
N ASP A 240 -4.37 13.88 5.47
CA ASP A 240 -5.35 14.05 4.41
C ASP A 240 -6.22 12.79 4.28
N ARG A 241 -7.55 12.97 4.37
CA ARG A 241 -8.54 11.88 4.28
C ARG A 241 -8.50 11.16 2.93
N ARG A 242 -8.29 11.90 1.83
CA ARG A 242 -8.25 11.32 0.48
C ARG A 242 -7.01 10.46 0.31
N HIS A 243 -5.84 11.00 0.69
CA HIS A 243 -4.60 10.23 0.64
C HIS A 243 -4.66 8.98 1.51
N ALA A 244 -5.31 9.04 2.69
CA ALA A 244 -5.47 7.88 3.53
C ALA A 244 -6.25 6.74 2.84
N SER A 245 -7.36 7.06 2.17
CA SER A 245 -8.15 6.05 1.45
C SER A 245 -7.47 5.59 0.15
N GLN A 246 -6.85 6.50 -0.58
CA GLN A 246 -6.11 6.17 -1.80
C GLN A 246 -4.92 5.25 -1.51
N PHE A 247 -4.22 5.49 -0.40
CA PHE A 247 -3.11 4.64 0.04
C PHE A 247 -3.55 3.19 0.26
N LEU A 248 -4.63 2.96 1.01
CA LEU A 248 -5.13 1.61 1.24
C LEU A 248 -5.53 0.91 -0.06
N ASN A 249 -6.22 1.63 -0.96
CA ASN A 249 -6.62 1.07 -2.26
C ASN A 249 -5.39 0.74 -3.12
N GLN A 250 -4.37 1.59 -3.11
CA GLN A 250 -3.16 1.37 -3.90
C GLN A 250 -2.31 0.23 -3.33
N VAL A 251 -2.15 0.14 -2.00
CA VAL A 251 -1.49 -1.02 -1.36
C VAL A 251 -2.19 -2.33 -1.75
N MET A 252 -3.53 -2.34 -1.71
CA MET A 252 -4.31 -3.51 -2.11
C MET A 252 -4.07 -3.87 -3.58
N ARG A 253 -4.02 -2.89 -4.47
CA ARG A 253 -3.73 -3.09 -5.90
C ARG A 253 -2.31 -3.62 -6.11
N CYS A 254 -1.30 -3.01 -5.48
CA CYS A 254 0.08 -3.47 -5.58
C CYS A 254 0.24 -4.89 -5.00
N TYR A 255 -0.45 -5.20 -3.90
CA TYR A 255 -0.47 -6.55 -3.35
C TYR A 255 -1.11 -7.57 -4.31
N GLN A 256 -2.24 -7.23 -4.94
CA GLN A 256 -2.89 -8.11 -5.93
C GLN A 256 -1.99 -8.35 -7.14
N GLU A 257 -1.31 -7.33 -7.61
CA GLU A 257 -0.37 -7.43 -8.74
C GLU A 257 0.84 -8.30 -8.38
N TYR A 258 1.45 -8.07 -7.21
CA TYR A 258 2.53 -8.89 -6.69
C TYR A 258 2.12 -10.37 -6.60
N TYR A 259 0.95 -10.64 -6.03
CA TYR A 259 0.43 -11.99 -5.88
C TYR A 259 0.10 -12.66 -7.23
N ARG A 260 -0.35 -11.88 -8.21
CA ARG A 260 -0.58 -12.37 -9.57
C ARG A 260 0.74 -12.77 -10.23
N GLN A 261 1.76 -11.93 -10.15
CA GLN A 261 3.09 -12.22 -10.71
C GLN A 261 3.72 -13.46 -10.06
N GLU A 262 3.67 -13.56 -8.74
CA GLU A 262 4.16 -14.74 -8.01
C GLU A 262 3.46 -16.03 -8.46
N ASN A 263 2.12 -15.97 -8.63
CA ASN A 263 1.37 -17.12 -9.12
C ASN A 263 1.71 -17.47 -10.59
N GLU A 264 1.92 -16.48 -11.46
CA GLU A 264 2.33 -16.67 -12.85
C GLU A 264 3.69 -17.38 -12.92
N GLU A 265 4.69 -16.93 -12.17
CA GLU A 265 6.02 -17.58 -12.09
C GLU A 265 5.93 -19.02 -11.58
N ILE A 266 5.11 -19.27 -10.55
CA ILE A 266 4.88 -20.62 -10.04
C ILE A 266 4.24 -21.50 -11.11
N CYS A 267 3.21 -21.01 -11.81
CA CYS A 267 2.54 -21.75 -12.88
C CYS A 267 3.48 -22.06 -14.04
N GLU A 268 4.29 -21.11 -14.49
CA GLU A 268 5.27 -21.30 -15.55
C GLU A 268 6.32 -22.38 -15.17
N THR A 269 6.82 -22.32 -13.94
CA THR A 269 7.76 -23.33 -13.42
C THR A 269 7.12 -24.72 -13.40
N GLN A 270 5.84 -24.81 -13.01
CA GLN A 270 5.09 -26.07 -12.99
C GLN A 270 4.88 -26.64 -14.38
N VAL A 271 4.49 -25.80 -15.34
CA VAL A 271 4.30 -26.20 -16.75
C VAL A 271 5.62 -26.74 -17.31
N ALA A 272 6.71 -26.01 -17.15
CA ALA A 272 8.03 -26.44 -17.62
C ALA A 272 8.47 -27.79 -17.01
N TYR A 273 8.18 -27.99 -15.71
CA TYR A 273 8.45 -29.29 -15.06
C TYR A 273 7.60 -30.41 -15.64
N LEU A 274 6.29 -30.18 -15.83
CA LEU A 274 5.38 -31.19 -16.38
C LEU A 274 5.74 -31.58 -17.82
N GLU A 275 6.11 -30.59 -18.65
CA GLU A 275 6.61 -30.82 -20.00
C GLU A 275 7.86 -31.71 -20.02
N LYS A 276 8.83 -31.35 -19.17
CA LYS A 276 10.03 -32.16 -19.03
C LYS A 276 9.74 -33.60 -18.57
N ARG A 277 8.83 -33.75 -17.63
CA ARG A 277 8.43 -35.07 -17.10
C ARG A 277 7.67 -35.86 -18.15
N GLN A 278 6.85 -35.25 -18.94
CA GLN A 278 6.17 -35.85 -20.08
C GLN A 278 7.19 -36.40 -21.09
N ASP A 279 8.20 -35.61 -21.46
CA ASP A 279 9.24 -36.04 -22.38
C ASP A 279 10.05 -37.26 -21.84
N GLU A 280 10.36 -37.25 -20.54
CA GLU A 280 11.01 -38.38 -19.89
C GLU A 280 10.17 -39.65 -19.91
N LEU A 281 8.86 -39.51 -19.63
CA LEU A 281 7.93 -40.64 -19.66
C LEU A 281 7.76 -41.22 -21.08
N ILE A 282 7.67 -40.34 -22.09
CA ILE A 282 7.60 -40.77 -23.50
C ILE A 282 8.85 -41.60 -23.87
N LYS A 283 10.04 -41.12 -23.51
CA LYS A 283 11.30 -41.83 -23.75
C LYS A 283 11.35 -43.18 -23.04
N GLN A 284 10.89 -43.24 -21.78
CA GLN A 284 10.81 -44.51 -21.02
C GLN A 284 9.83 -45.48 -21.65
N PHE A 285 8.65 -44.96 -22.08
CA PHE A 285 7.64 -45.79 -22.76
C PHE A 285 8.16 -46.35 -24.09
N ASP A 286 8.79 -45.52 -24.93
CA ASP A 286 9.39 -45.95 -26.19
C ASP A 286 10.47 -46.99 -25.99
N SER A 287 11.30 -46.84 -24.93
CA SER A 287 12.31 -47.83 -24.58
C SER A 287 11.70 -49.17 -24.15
N ALA A 288 10.69 -49.10 -23.27
CA ALA A 288 9.98 -50.30 -22.81
C ALA A 288 9.24 -51.00 -23.96
N LEU A 289 8.63 -50.24 -24.87
CA LEU A 289 7.97 -50.78 -26.05
C LEU A 289 8.97 -51.53 -26.98
N LYS A 290 10.12 -50.91 -27.23
CA LYS A 290 11.19 -51.54 -28.03
C LYS A 290 11.67 -52.85 -27.38
N GLU A 291 11.92 -52.83 -26.08
CA GLU A 291 12.31 -54.05 -25.34
C GLU A 291 11.22 -55.12 -25.42
N HIS A 292 9.97 -54.74 -25.27
CA HIS A 292 8.85 -55.67 -25.38
C HIS A 292 8.72 -56.27 -26.80
N VAL A 293 8.90 -55.49 -27.86
CA VAL A 293 8.91 -55.96 -29.24
C VAL A 293 10.08 -56.94 -29.47
N ILE A 294 11.28 -56.64 -28.95
CA ILE A 294 12.43 -57.55 -29.04
C ILE A 294 12.14 -58.87 -28.31
N TYR A 295 11.56 -58.80 -27.11
CA TYR A 295 11.15 -59.96 -26.34
C TYR A 295 10.16 -60.85 -27.10
N LEU A 296 9.13 -60.26 -27.70
CA LEU A 296 8.12 -60.96 -28.50
C LEU A 296 8.77 -61.63 -29.72
N LYS A 297 9.62 -60.94 -30.49
CA LYS A 297 10.33 -61.49 -31.63
C LYS A 297 11.24 -62.68 -31.26
N LYS A 298 11.81 -62.68 -30.06
CA LYS A 298 12.70 -63.74 -29.59
C LYS A 298 11.97 -64.98 -29.09
N ASN A 299 10.77 -64.82 -28.54
CA ASN A 299 10.08 -65.88 -27.81
C ASN A 299 8.84 -66.42 -28.53
N ILE A 300 8.38 -65.80 -29.62
CA ILE A 300 7.25 -66.31 -30.42
C ILE A 300 7.78 -66.93 -31.69
N PRO A 301 7.60 -68.23 -31.88
CA PRO A 301 8.03 -68.92 -33.12
C PRO A 301 7.27 -68.38 -34.30
N GLU A 302 7.93 -68.27 -35.48
CA GLU A 302 7.44 -67.67 -36.72
C GLU A 302 6.10 -68.26 -37.23
N SER A 303 5.69 -69.42 -36.81
CA SER A 303 4.43 -70.07 -37.20
C SER A 303 3.17 -69.52 -36.53
N GLY A 304 3.31 -68.63 -35.54
CA GLY A 304 2.19 -68.01 -34.80
C GLY A 304 1.89 -66.54 -35.14
N CYS A 305 2.68 -65.97 -36.05
CA CYS A 305 2.68 -64.48 -36.22
C CYS A 305 1.55 -63.87 -37.10
N ILE A 306 0.68 -64.67 -37.66
CA ILE A 306 -0.35 -64.11 -38.61
C ILE A 306 -1.42 -63.23 -37.90
N GLY A 307 -1.56 -63.33 -36.58
CA GLY A 307 -2.49 -62.51 -35.80
C GLY A 307 -1.89 -61.24 -35.16
N PHE A 308 -0.57 -61.22 -34.90
CA PHE A 308 0.06 -60.16 -34.12
C PHE A 308 0.50 -58.93 -34.93
N SER A 309 0.67 -59.06 -36.26
CA SER A 309 1.00 -57.91 -37.11
C SER A 309 -0.13 -56.87 -37.12
N ASN A 310 -1.41 -57.32 -37.09
CA ASN A 310 -2.55 -56.44 -37.03
C ASN A 310 -2.75 -55.75 -35.66
N GLU A 311 -2.30 -56.37 -34.54
CA GLU A 311 -2.36 -55.74 -33.22
C GLU A 311 -1.22 -54.74 -33.01
N LEU A 312 -0.05 -54.92 -33.62
CA LEU A 312 1.06 -53.96 -33.59
C LEU A 312 0.72 -52.70 -34.41
N ASP A 313 0.02 -52.83 -35.53
CA ASP A 313 -0.47 -51.68 -36.30
C ASP A 313 -1.55 -50.91 -35.53
N LEU A 314 -2.42 -51.57 -34.77
CA LEU A 314 -3.40 -50.95 -33.91
C LEU A 314 -2.80 -50.21 -32.73
N LEU A 315 -1.62 -50.62 -32.24
CA LEU A 315 -0.89 -49.91 -31.18
C LEU A 315 -0.08 -48.70 -31.68
N ALA A 316 0.19 -48.63 -33.02
CA ALA A 316 0.84 -47.46 -33.63
C ALA A 316 -0.13 -46.33 -33.96
N GLU A 317 -1.46 -46.57 -34.07
CA GLU A 317 -2.46 -45.56 -34.28
C GLU A 317 -2.64 -44.49 -33.18
N PRO A 318 -2.45 -44.78 -31.85
CA PRO A 318 -2.64 -43.79 -30.83
C PRO A 318 -1.65 -42.62 -30.90
N GLN A 319 -0.43 -42.77 -31.44
CA GLN A 319 0.54 -41.71 -31.60
C GLN A 319 0.07 -40.60 -32.58
N ASN A 320 -0.65 -40.98 -33.62
CA ASN A 320 -1.16 -40.03 -34.60
C ASN A 320 -2.39 -39.23 -34.07
N LEU A 321 -3.16 -39.85 -33.15
CA LEU A 321 -4.31 -39.15 -32.50
C LEU A 321 -3.88 -38.15 -31.43
N PHE A 322 -2.75 -38.35 -30.77
CA PHE A 322 -2.23 -37.39 -29.80
C PHE A 322 -1.63 -36.15 -30.48
N ASN A 323 -0.91 -36.34 -31.58
CA ASN A 323 -0.30 -35.25 -32.34
C ASN A 323 -1.27 -34.41 -33.16
N SER A 324 -2.50 -34.86 -33.36
CA SER A 324 -3.53 -34.12 -34.09
C SER A 324 -4.43 -33.25 -33.22
N LYS A 325 -4.24 -33.27 -31.87
CA LYS A 325 -5.06 -32.50 -30.91
C LYS A 325 -4.26 -31.45 -30.14
N LEU A 326 -2.98 -31.21 -30.46
CA LEU A 326 -2.19 -30.07 -30.09
C LEU A 326 -2.13 -29.07 -31.25
#